data_cdc55a7db13e4171a417ecb9b28839ee
#
_entry.id   cdc55a7db13e4171a417ecb9b28839ee
#
_cell.length_a   1.000
_cell.length_b   1.000
_cell.length_c   1.000
_cell.angle_alpha   90.00
_cell.angle_beta   90.00
_cell.angle_gamma   90.00
#
_symmetry.space_group_name_H-M   'P 1'
#
loop_
_entity.id
_entity.type
_entity.pdbx_description
1 polymer ?
#
loop_
_entity_poly.entity_id
_entity_poly.type
_entity_poly.pdbx_seq_one_letter_code
_entity_poly.pdbx_strand_id
1 'polypeptide(L)'
;FTLRVAEAKKTPKNYYSPAISRVIDYIYHGKNKTLTLNQLASLVNLTPKYLSALFHKETGQTLTVFIHKVLIEKAQNLLAHSDYSLGEISTYLNFSSQSYFISIFKRYTGITPGQYRKMHRQISW
;
A
#
# COMPACT_ATOMS: atom_id res chain seq x y z
N PHE A 1 -18.97 -14.33 -7.12
CA PHE A 1 -18.42 -14.07 -7.06
C PHE A 1 -18.04 -13.89 -7.18
N THR A 2 -18.16 -13.85 -7.25
CA THR A 2 -17.40 -13.60 -7.20
C THR A 2 -16.84 -14.03 -7.42
N LEU A 3 -16.73 -14.29 -7.56
CA LEU A 3 -15.87 -14.49 -7.54
C LEU A 3 -15.39 -14.47 -8.15
N ARG A 4 -15.43 -14.28 -8.45
CA ARG A 4 -14.78 -14.13 -8.94
C ARG A 4 -14.16 -13.49 -9.23
N VAL A 5 -14.42 -13.18 -9.50
CA VAL A 5 -13.61 -12.34 -9.35
C VAL A 5 -12.79 -12.50 -8.49
N ALA A 6 -13.27 -12.67 -7.83
CA ALA A 6 -12.42 -12.75 -6.83
C ALA A 6 -11.56 -13.84 -7.02
N GLU A 7 -11.92 -14.67 -7.52
CA GLU A 7 -11.14 -15.66 -7.72
C GLU A 7 -10.10 -15.41 -8.45
N ALA A 8 -10.30 -14.68 -9.22
CA ALA A 8 -9.23 -14.32 -9.98
C ALA A 8 -8.22 -13.75 -9.13
N LYS A 9 -8.57 -13.18 -8.08
CA LYS A 9 -7.58 -12.56 -7.42
C LYS A 9 -6.77 -13.41 -6.62
N LYS A 10 -7.18 -14.47 -6.22
CA LYS A 10 -6.34 -15.23 -5.41
C LYS A 10 -5.28 -15.88 -6.12
N THR A 11 -5.40 -16.03 -7.37
CA THR A 11 -4.36 -16.71 -8.05
C THR A 11 -3.25 -15.86 -8.51
N PRO A 12 -3.31 -14.57 -8.47
CA PRO A 12 -2.23 -13.77 -8.98
C PRO A 12 -0.88 -14.15 -8.47
N LYS A 13 -0.82 -14.65 -7.27
CA LYS A 13 0.44 -15.01 -6.72
C LYS A 13 1.18 -16.03 -7.56
N ASN A 14 0.46 -16.87 -8.25
CA ASN A 14 1.09 -17.90 -9.06
C ASN A 14 1.60 -17.39 -10.38
N TYR A 15 1.23 -16.18 -10.75
CA TYR A 15 1.66 -15.62 -12.01
C TYR A 15 2.83 -14.69 -11.90
N TYR A 16 3.26 -14.39 -10.70
CA TYR A 16 4.38 -13.48 -10.53
C TYR A 16 5.68 -14.26 -10.37
N SER A 17 6.75 -13.70 -10.87
CA SER A 17 8.06 -14.28 -10.64
C SER A 17 8.37 -14.29 -9.15
N PRO A 18 9.30 -15.14 -8.70
CA PRO A 18 9.65 -15.18 -7.29
C PRO A 18 10.09 -13.83 -6.75
N ALA A 19 10.84 -13.07 -7.55
CA ALA A 19 11.29 -11.76 -7.08
C ALA A 19 10.12 -10.82 -6.84
N ILE A 20 9.17 -10.77 -7.77
CA ILE A 20 8.02 -9.88 -7.61
C ILE A 20 7.12 -10.34 -6.48
N SER A 21 6.90 -11.65 -6.34
CA SER A 21 6.12 -12.16 -5.22
C SER A 21 6.74 -11.77 -3.89
N ARG A 22 8.06 -11.84 -3.80
CA ARG A 22 8.75 -11.48 -2.56
C ARG A 22 8.63 -9.99 -2.27
N VAL A 23 8.73 -9.16 -3.28
CA VAL A 23 8.58 -7.72 -3.11
C VAL A 23 7.17 -7.39 -2.61
N ILE A 24 6.16 -7.98 -3.23
CA ILE A 24 4.78 -7.74 -2.82
C ILE A 24 4.56 -8.18 -1.37
N ASP A 25 5.04 -9.36 -1.04
CA ASP A 25 4.90 -9.86 0.31
C ASP A 25 5.58 -8.94 1.32
N TYR A 26 6.76 -8.45 0.98
CA TYR A 26 7.47 -7.54 1.87
C TYR A 26 6.74 -6.21 2.04
N ILE A 27 6.11 -5.70 0.98
CA ILE A 27 5.35 -4.47 1.07
C ILE A 27 4.17 -4.63 2.04
N TYR A 28 3.48 -5.75 1.97
CA TYR A 28 2.35 -5.98 2.86
C TYR A 28 2.76 -6.30 4.28
N HIS A 29 3.79 -7.10 4.47
CA HIS A 29 4.09 -7.68 5.78
C HIS A 29 5.43 -7.31 6.38
N GLY A 30 6.26 -6.59 5.65
CA GLY A 30 7.57 -6.24 6.15
C GLY A 30 7.47 -5.27 7.31
N LYS A 31 8.41 -5.35 8.21
CA LYS A 31 8.44 -4.47 9.37
C LYS A 31 9.27 -3.24 9.17
N ASN A 32 9.92 -3.16 8.04
CA ASN A 32 10.77 -2.05 7.78
C ASN A 32 9.97 -0.80 7.62
N LYS A 33 10.53 0.27 8.03
CA LYS A 33 9.82 1.51 8.02
C LYS A 33 9.82 2.24 6.72
N THR A 34 10.84 2.06 5.91
CA THR A 34 10.95 2.78 4.66
C THR A 34 10.88 1.81 3.52
N LEU A 35 10.00 2.06 2.59
CA LEU A 35 9.86 1.22 1.42
C LEU A 35 10.39 1.98 0.22
N THR A 36 11.70 1.95 0.04
CA THR A 36 12.30 2.61 -1.11
C THR A 36 12.58 1.58 -2.20
N LEU A 37 12.65 2.07 -3.41
CA LEU A 37 12.95 1.20 -4.54
C LEU A 37 14.30 0.51 -4.35
N ASN A 38 15.29 1.26 -3.83
CA ASN A 38 16.61 0.68 -3.61
C ASN A 38 16.58 -0.46 -2.60
N GLN A 39 15.83 -0.28 -1.53
CA GLN A 39 15.73 -1.33 -0.53
C GLN A 39 15.05 -2.58 -1.06
N LEU A 40 13.97 -2.38 -1.81
CA LEU A 40 13.26 -3.52 -2.37
C LEU A 40 14.11 -4.23 -3.42
N ALA A 41 14.85 -3.48 -4.21
CA ALA A 41 15.73 -4.07 -5.21
C ALA A 41 16.81 -4.91 -4.54
N SER A 42 17.39 -4.39 -3.46
CA SER A 42 18.39 -5.15 -2.72
C SER A 42 17.84 -6.44 -2.14
N LEU A 43 16.60 -6.40 -1.70
CA LEU A 43 15.95 -7.58 -1.13
C LEU A 43 15.94 -8.74 -2.10
N VAL A 44 15.80 -8.47 -3.38
CA VAL A 44 15.68 -9.51 -4.39
C VAL A 44 16.88 -9.56 -5.34
N ASN A 45 17.96 -8.85 -4.99
CA ASN A 45 19.19 -8.85 -5.76
C ASN A 45 19.01 -8.40 -7.21
N LEU A 46 18.19 -7.39 -7.40
CA LEU A 46 17.99 -6.78 -8.72
C LEU A 46 18.43 -5.33 -8.65
N THR A 47 18.73 -4.75 -9.80
CA THR A 47 18.96 -3.32 -9.83
C THR A 47 17.62 -2.60 -9.68
N PRO A 48 17.63 -1.38 -9.15
CA PRO A 48 16.37 -0.64 -9.03
C PRO A 48 15.65 -0.47 -10.35
N LYS A 49 16.41 -0.20 -11.40
CA LYS A 49 15.81 -0.02 -12.73
C LYS A 49 15.14 -1.28 -13.24
N TYR A 50 15.81 -2.41 -13.07
CA TYR A 50 15.25 -3.66 -13.53
C TYR A 50 14.03 -4.06 -12.71
N LEU A 51 14.09 -3.88 -11.39
CA LEU A 51 12.94 -4.18 -10.55
C LEU A 51 11.74 -3.32 -10.94
N SER A 52 11.97 -2.03 -11.16
CA SER A 52 10.88 -1.14 -11.54
C SER A 52 10.20 -1.61 -12.83
N ALA A 53 10.99 -1.94 -13.83
CA ALA A 53 10.45 -2.40 -15.10
C ALA A 53 9.74 -3.73 -14.98
N LEU A 54 10.32 -4.65 -14.23
CA LEU A 54 9.74 -5.98 -14.07
C LEU A 54 8.43 -5.91 -13.30
N PHE A 55 8.41 -5.08 -12.25
CA PHE A 55 7.21 -4.93 -11.45
C PHE A 55 6.06 -4.39 -12.31
N HIS A 56 6.34 -3.36 -13.10
CA HIS A 56 5.32 -2.80 -13.96
C HIS A 56 4.85 -3.82 -15.01
N LYS A 57 5.77 -4.57 -15.55
CA LYS A 57 5.43 -5.56 -16.56
C LYS A 57 4.51 -6.64 -15.98
N GLU A 58 4.82 -7.12 -14.79
CA GLU A 58 4.06 -8.23 -14.22
C GLU A 58 2.77 -7.81 -13.53
N THR A 59 2.73 -6.64 -12.90
CA THR A 59 1.56 -6.24 -12.15
C THR A 59 0.67 -5.23 -12.86
N GLY A 60 1.20 -4.58 -13.88
CA GLY A 60 0.46 -3.54 -14.57
C GLY A 60 0.46 -2.20 -13.85
N GLN A 61 1.15 -2.10 -12.73
CA GLN A 61 1.21 -0.87 -11.94
C GLN A 61 2.66 -0.51 -11.67
N THR A 62 2.91 0.78 -11.46
CA THR A 62 4.24 1.15 -11.00
C THR A 62 4.38 0.74 -9.54
N LEU A 63 5.61 0.54 -9.12
CA LEU A 63 5.87 0.17 -7.74
C LEU A 63 5.39 1.24 -6.77
N THR A 64 5.58 2.51 -7.12
CA THR A 64 5.15 3.62 -6.28
C THR A 64 3.63 3.61 -6.07
N VAL A 65 2.88 3.41 -7.13
CA VAL A 65 1.42 3.34 -7.02
C VAL A 65 1.01 2.17 -6.16
N PHE A 66 1.66 1.03 -6.36
CA PHE A 66 1.32 -0.15 -5.56
C PHE A 66 1.58 0.08 -4.08
N ILE A 67 2.72 0.66 -3.75
CA ILE A 67 3.06 0.95 -2.35
C ILE A 67 2.04 1.93 -1.75
N HIS A 68 1.71 2.98 -2.49
CA HIS A 68 0.74 3.95 -1.99
C HIS A 68 -0.61 3.28 -1.71
N LYS A 69 -1.06 2.42 -2.61
CA LYS A 69 -2.35 1.76 -2.40
C LYS A 69 -2.35 0.89 -1.15
N VAL A 70 -1.26 0.17 -0.92
CA VAL A 70 -1.15 -0.65 0.29
C VAL A 70 -1.15 0.22 1.54
N LEU A 71 -0.39 1.32 1.51
CA LEU A 71 -0.36 2.21 2.66
C LEU A 71 -1.71 2.86 2.93
N ILE A 72 -2.44 3.21 1.87
CA ILE A 72 -3.76 3.80 2.04
C ILE A 72 -4.73 2.78 2.62
N GLU A 73 -4.66 1.52 2.20
CA GLU A 73 -5.49 0.48 2.81
C GLU A 73 -5.21 0.35 4.31
N LYS A 74 -3.94 0.36 4.67
CA LYS A 74 -3.57 0.30 6.08
C LYS A 74 -4.07 1.52 6.84
N ALA A 75 -3.99 2.69 6.22
CA ALA A 75 -4.47 3.92 6.82
C ALA A 75 -5.98 3.86 7.03
N GLN A 76 -6.72 3.37 6.05
CA GLN A 76 -8.16 3.24 6.17
C GLN A 76 -8.53 2.36 7.35
N ASN A 77 -7.81 1.27 7.52
CA ASN A 77 -8.05 0.37 8.63
C ASN A 77 -7.80 1.05 9.97
N LEU A 78 -6.71 1.79 10.08
CA LEU A 78 -6.39 2.50 11.31
C LEU A 78 -7.39 3.63 11.57
N LEU A 79 -7.82 4.33 10.54
CA LEU A 79 -8.78 5.40 10.70
C LEU A 79 -10.13 4.88 11.20
N ALA A 80 -10.55 3.75 10.68
CA ALA A 80 -11.85 3.19 11.03
C ALA A 80 -11.85 2.48 12.37
N HIS A 81 -10.73 1.88 12.76
CA HIS A 81 -10.72 0.99 13.92
C HIS A 81 -9.78 1.37 15.05
N SER A 82 -9.18 2.54 15.00
CA SER A 82 -8.32 2.98 16.10
C SER A 82 -8.53 4.46 16.35
N ASP A 83 -8.00 4.93 17.46
CA ASP A 83 -8.08 6.34 17.82
C ASP A 83 -6.78 7.08 17.55
N TYR A 84 -5.88 6.49 16.79
CA TYR A 84 -4.65 7.17 16.44
C TYR A 84 -4.94 8.47 15.70
N SER A 85 -4.17 9.50 16.01
CA SER A 85 -4.31 10.78 15.32
C SER A 85 -3.78 10.66 13.90
N LEU A 86 -4.10 11.62 13.07
CA LEU A 86 -3.59 11.63 11.71
C LEU A 86 -2.07 11.69 11.70
N GLY A 87 -1.50 12.46 12.64
CA GLY A 87 -0.04 12.52 12.75
C GLY A 87 0.55 11.19 13.14
N GLU A 88 -0.08 10.49 14.07
CA GLU A 88 0.39 9.18 14.50
C GLU A 88 0.32 8.16 13.36
N ILE A 89 -0.77 8.17 12.60
CA ILE A 89 -0.91 7.27 11.48
C ILE A 89 0.15 7.56 10.41
N SER A 90 0.35 8.85 10.09
CA SER A 90 1.33 9.19 9.08
C SER A 90 2.74 8.77 9.49
N THR A 91 3.06 8.92 10.77
CA THR A 91 4.36 8.49 11.28
C THR A 91 4.49 6.97 11.25
N TYR A 92 3.46 6.29 11.69
CA TYR A 92 3.47 4.82 11.72
C TYR A 92 3.65 4.25 10.33
N LEU A 93 3.03 4.85 9.33
CA LEU A 93 3.12 4.36 7.95
C LEU A 93 4.30 4.96 7.19
N ASN A 94 5.12 5.76 7.90
CA ASN A 94 6.35 6.33 7.35
C ASN A 94 6.18 7.29 6.19
N PHE A 95 5.11 8.06 6.23
CA PHE A 95 5.01 9.19 5.31
C PHE A 95 5.96 10.28 5.78
N SER A 96 6.49 11.03 4.84
CA SER A 96 7.46 12.07 5.17
C SER A 96 6.85 13.21 5.98
N SER A 97 5.54 13.42 5.86
CA SER A 97 4.85 14.44 6.65
C SER A 97 3.37 14.11 6.69
N GLN A 98 2.70 14.71 7.67
CA GLN A 98 1.26 14.54 7.76
C GLN A 98 0.56 15.16 6.54
N SER A 99 1.06 16.29 6.07
CA SER A 99 0.47 16.93 4.90
C SER A 99 0.58 16.05 3.67
N TYR A 100 1.71 15.38 3.50
CA TYR A 100 1.89 14.49 2.37
C TYR A 100 0.95 13.30 2.47
N PHE A 101 0.82 12.75 3.67
CA PHE A 101 -0.12 11.65 3.91
C PHE A 101 -1.54 12.06 3.51
N ILE A 102 -1.98 13.23 3.96
CA ILE A 102 -3.32 13.70 3.67
C ILE A 102 -3.53 13.85 2.17
N SER A 103 -2.54 14.40 1.47
CA SER A 103 -2.68 14.60 0.03
C SER A 103 -2.71 13.28 -0.73
N ILE A 104 -1.90 12.32 -0.33
CA ILE A 104 -1.89 11.01 -0.98
C ILE A 104 -3.20 10.27 -0.69
N PHE A 105 -3.67 10.32 0.56
CA PHE A 105 -4.93 9.68 0.91
C PHE A 105 -6.07 10.25 0.07
N LYS A 106 -6.15 11.56 -0.03
CA LYS A 106 -7.21 12.18 -0.81
C LYS A 106 -7.10 11.85 -2.29
N ARG A 107 -5.88 11.75 -2.80
CA ARG A 107 -5.68 11.39 -4.20
C ARG A 107 -6.25 10.02 -4.51
N TYR A 108 -6.06 9.05 -3.62
CA TYR A 108 -6.47 7.69 -3.90
C TYR A 108 -7.90 7.37 -3.45
N THR A 109 -8.45 8.12 -2.50
CA THR A 109 -9.79 7.82 -2.00
C THR A 109 -10.83 8.86 -2.37
N GLY A 110 -10.39 10.05 -2.74
CA GLY A 110 -11.31 11.13 -3.07
C GLY A 110 -11.72 11.98 -1.89
N ILE A 111 -11.41 11.57 -0.67
CA ILE A 111 -11.77 12.33 0.52
C ILE A 111 -10.57 12.39 1.46
N THR A 112 -10.63 13.29 2.44
CA THR A 112 -9.54 13.41 3.40
C THR A 112 -9.61 12.30 4.43
N PRO A 113 -8.47 12.00 5.09
CA PRO A 113 -8.50 11.01 6.16
C PRO A 113 -9.48 11.35 7.28
N GLY A 114 -9.60 12.65 7.60
CA GLY A 114 -10.54 13.07 8.63
C GLY A 114 -11.97 12.79 8.23
N GLN A 115 -12.30 13.06 6.97
CA GLN A 115 -13.64 12.79 6.47
C GLN A 115 -13.92 11.29 6.47
N TYR A 116 -12.91 10.51 6.07
CA TYR A 116 -13.06 9.06 6.04
C TYR A 116 -13.36 8.51 7.44
N ARG A 117 -12.60 8.97 8.44
CA ARG A 117 -12.81 8.53 9.81
C ARG A 117 -14.20 8.89 10.30
N LYS A 118 -14.62 10.10 10.02
CA LYS A 118 -15.92 10.56 10.47
C LYS A 118 -17.03 9.73 9.85
N MET A 119 -16.93 9.44 8.57
CA MET A 119 -17.94 8.61 7.91
C MET A 119 -18.04 7.23 8.52
N HIS A 120 -16.90 6.61 8.78
CA HIS A 120 -16.90 5.26 9.29
C HIS A 120 -17.30 5.18 10.76
N ARG A 121 -16.99 6.23 11.54
CA ARG A 121 -17.39 6.24 12.92
C ARG A 121 -18.86 6.47 13.08
N GLN A 122 -19.46 7.20 12.18
CA GLN A 122 -20.90 7.45 12.25
C GLN A 122 -21.71 6.20 11.92
N ILE A 123 -21.15 5.31 11.16
CA ILE A 123 -21.86 4.13 10.76
C ILE A 123 -21.68 2.98 11.72
N SER A 124 -20.66 3.00 12.49
CA SER A 124 -20.25 1.83 13.25
C SER A 124 -21.08 1.54 14.48
N TRP A 125 -22.00 2.36 14.83
CA TRP A 125 -22.81 2.04 15.97
C TRP A 125 -24.21 1.65 15.57
#